data_5da268d5090f7194fe82efd275af2efe
#
_entry.id   5da268d5090f7194fe82efd275af2efe
#
_cell.length_a   1.000
_cell.length_b   1.000
_cell.length_c   1.000
_cell.angle_alpha   90.00
_cell.angle_beta   90.00
_cell.angle_gamma   90.00
#
_symmetry.space_group_name_H-M   'P 1'
#
loop_
_entity.id
_entity.type
_entity.pdbx_description
1 polymer ?
#
loop_
_entity_poly.entity_id
_entity_poly.type
_entity_poly.pdbx_seq_one_letter_code
_entity_poly.pdbx_strand_id
1 'polypeptide(L)'
;MPEYSHTIMSRTRTIFVVIIGLSLIAILAGVTYFLMLRPREPGSPLIPTQTSTEPVQVSIVAALSVEPWVGAAAKQFNTEGHSLDGRPIQVSIVGMDGLAAMGRYEREEMKPFPTAWIPDSRYLVELVNATFKAKLGRDVFLTDGEYRARPIAISLFAWGIYQSRADVLAKNYGEVNWRTIHDAAIAPGGWRDIGGKGEWGYFKLIVPHPRKNIGGLAAMVSAAGEYYDKPDISVDDVTKPEFQKWLKELMGSVSDYSSLGAYPGENLALFGYSAGDGGQLLESDLLINMAGSMNRWEPLRILYPKYVTWFDFPFTVWIGQETTAAEKNAALEFEKYLLSSAMQEEAINSGLRPVIGQLTVDRPGSPFVQWRDNGVAPIVERSTAMRNPDREVLLALLRWFDLNIAQ
;
A
#
# COMPACT_ATOMS: atom_id res chain seq x y z
N MET A 1 0.11 -68.24 -41.49
CA MET A 1 0.40 -68.99 -40.28
C MET A 1 0.85 -68.03 -39.22
N PRO A 2 0.35 -68.12 -37.99
CA PRO A 2 -1.01 -68.32 -37.52
C PRO A 2 -1.52 -67.14 -36.67
N GLU A 3 -2.83 -67.00 -36.68
CA GLU A 3 -3.64 -66.28 -35.67
C GLU A 3 -3.47 -66.88 -34.28
N TYR A 4 -2.81 -66.18 -33.38
CA TYR A 4 -2.88 -66.45 -31.94
C TYR A 4 -2.48 -65.22 -31.10
N SER A 5 -3.33 -64.21 -31.03
CA SER A 5 -3.16 -63.16 -29.98
C SER A 5 -4.41 -62.41 -29.54
N HIS A 6 -5.58 -62.64 -30.13
CA HIS A 6 -6.79 -61.87 -29.76
C HIS A 6 -7.63 -62.42 -28.60
N THR A 7 -7.44 -63.62 -28.19
CA THR A 7 -8.34 -64.28 -27.18
C THR A 7 -7.92 -64.05 -25.74
N ILE A 8 -6.67 -63.76 -25.47
CA ILE A 8 -6.16 -63.60 -24.08
C ILE A 8 -6.46 -62.18 -23.52
N MET A 9 -6.43 -61.14 -24.37
CA MET A 9 -6.75 -59.77 -23.96
C MET A 9 -8.22 -59.52 -23.58
N SER A 10 -9.15 -60.28 -24.14
CA SER A 10 -10.58 -60.18 -23.83
C SER A 10 -10.92 -60.76 -22.44
N ARG A 11 -10.34 -61.88 -22.07
CA ARG A 11 -10.58 -62.54 -20.77
C ARG A 11 -10.03 -61.73 -19.59
N THR A 12 -8.89 -61.09 -19.75
CA THR A 12 -8.28 -60.26 -18.68
C THR A 12 -9.10 -58.98 -18.45
N ARG A 13 -9.63 -58.33 -19.49
CA ARG A 13 -10.54 -57.17 -19.35
C ARG A 13 -11.85 -57.53 -18.69
N THR A 14 -12.42 -58.69 -19.01
CA THR A 14 -13.67 -59.14 -18.39
C THR A 14 -13.45 -59.45 -16.88
N ILE A 15 -12.36 -60.07 -16.52
CA ILE A 15 -12.01 -60.38 -15.13
C ILE A 15 -11.80 -59.06 -14.35
N PHE A 16 -11.14 -58.05 -14.94
CA PHE A 16 -10.90 -56.76 -14.28
C PHE A 16 -12.22 -55.98 -14.05
N VAL A 17 -13.13 -55.98 -15.00
CA VAL A 17 -14.46 -55.36 -14.87
C VAL A 17 -15.30 -56.05 -13.80
N VAL A 18 -15.25 -57.36 -13.72
CA VAL A 18 -15.95 -58.15 -12.69
C VAL A 18 -15.40 -57.90 -11.29
N ILE A 19 -14.08 -57.79 -11.15
CA ILE A 19 -13.43 -57.48 -9.85
C ILE A 19 -13.81 -56.05 -9.39
N ILE A 20 -13.77 -55.04 -10.28
CA ILE A 20 -14.14 -53.67 -9.97
C ILE A 20 -15.64 -53.63 -9.59
N GLY A 21 -16.51 -54.32 -10.32
CA GLY A 21 -17.93 -54.37 -10.01
C GLY A 21 -18.23 -55.03 -8.65
N LEU A 22 -17.58 -56.11 -8.32
CA LEU A 22 -17.70 -56.77 -7.02
C LEU A 22 -17.15 -55.91 -5.89
N SER A 23 -16.05 -55.23 -6.10
CA SER A 23 -15.49 -54.28 -5.11
C SER A 23 -16.43 -53.09 -4.83
N LEU A 24 -17.06 -52.51 -5.85
CA LEU A 24 -18.07 -51.47 -5.69
C LEU A 24 -19.31 -51.96 -4.94
N ILE A 25 -19.80 -53.14 -5.24
CA ILE A 25 -20.93 -53.74 -4.52
C ILE A 25 -20.58 -54.02 -3.05
N ALA A 26 -19.38 -54.48 -2.77
CA ALA A 26 -18.90 -54.75 -1.39
C ALA A 26 -18.78 -53.44 -0.59
N ILE A 27 -18.31 -52.34 -1.23
CA ILE A 27 -18.23 -51.02 -0.60
C ILE A 27 -19.62 -50.47 -0.32
N LEU A 28 -20.53 -50.53 -1.30
CA LEU A 28 -21.92 -50.10 -1.13
C LEU A 28 -22.66 -50.92 -0.06
N ALA A 29 -22.46 -52.24 -0.02
CA ALA A 29 -23.03 -53.10 1.01
C ALA A 29 -22.43 -52.79 2.40
N GLY A 30 -21.13 -52.50 2.48
CA GLY A 30 -20.45 -52.11 3.72
C GLY A 30 -20.96 -50.74 4.24
N VAL A 31 -21.15 -49.77 3.37
CA VAL A 31 -21.69 -48.44 3.74
C VAL A 31 -23.17 -48.54 4.19
N THR A 32 -23.99 -49.32 3.47
CA THR A 32 -25.40 -49.52 3.86
C THR A 32 -25.52 -50.31 5.16
N TYR A 33 -24.69 -51.34 5.35
CA TYR A 33 -24.62 -52.12 6.60
C TYR A 33 -24.17 -51.23 7.77
N PHE A 34 -23.16 -50.39 7.59
CA PHE A 34 -22.69 -49.45 8.59
C PHE A 34 -23.72 -48.39 8.94
N LEU A 35 -24.49 -47.89 7.96
CA LEU A 35 -25.58 -46.95 8.17
C LEU A 35 -26.82 -47.58 8.84
N MET A 36 -27.09 -48.88 8.60
CA MET A 36 -28.21 -49.58 9.24
C MET A 36 -27.91 -50.10 10.66
N LEU A 37 -26.63 -50.37 10.99
CA LEU A 37 -26.23 -50.81 12.30
C LEU A 37 -25.80 -49.74 13.29
N ARG A 38 -25.87 -48.45 12.89
CA ARG A 38 -25.77 -47.36 13.89
C ARG A 38 -27.00 -47.48 14.81
N PRO A 39 -26.84 -47.77 16.11
CA PRO A 39 -27.93 -47.67 17.04
C PRO A 39 -28.48 -46.23 16.92
N ARG A 40 -29.72 -46.06 16.51
CA ARG A 40 -30.44 -44.83 16.73
C ARG A 40 -30.61 -44.68 18.23
N GLU A 41 -29.77 -43.92 18.86
CA GLU A 41 -30.05 -43.43 20.20
C GLU A 41 -31.33 -42.61 20.15
N PRO A 42 -32.40 -43.04 20.88
CA PRO A 42 -33.61 -42.21 20.91
C PRO A 42 -33.29 -40.99 21.77
N GLY A 43 -33.25 -39.83 21.14
CA GLY A 43 -33.38 -38.56 21.85
C GLY A 43 -32.09 -37.98 22.38
N SER A 44 -30.98 -37.92 21.57
CA SER A 44 -30.06 -36.79 21.76
C SER A 44 -30.82 -35.52 21.42
N PRO A 45 -31.08 -34.60 22.37
CA PRO A 45 -31.58 -33.30 22.04
C PRO A 45 -30.57 -32.74 21.04
N LEU A 46 -31.05 -32.21 19.91
CA LEU A 46 -30.28 -31.33 19.06
C LEU A 46 -29.73 -30.27 20.03
N ILE A 47 -28.49 -30.44 20.46
CA ILE A 47 -27.80 -29.36 21.16
C ILE A 47 -27.85 -28.22 20.15
N PRO A 48 -28.64 -27.15 20.42
CA PRO A 48 -28.56 -26.01 19.58
C PRO A 48 -27.11 -25.64 19.57
N THR A 49 -26.48 -25.66 18.40
CA THR A 49 -25.14 -25.12 18.23
C THR A 49 -25.27 -23.72 18.82
N GLN A 50 -24.73 -23.51 20.03
CA GLN A 50 -24.74 -22.20 20.65
C GLN A 50 -23.97 -21.34 19.65
N THR A 51 -24.73 -20.58 18.87
CA THR A 51 -24.15 -19.53 18.01
C THR A 51 -23.42 -18.64 19.00
N SER A 52 -22.11 -18.67 18.99
CA SER A 52 -21.32 -17.80 19.85
C SER A 52 -21.82 -16.38 19.60
N THR A 53 -22.31 -15.72 20.63
CA THR A 53 -22.75 -14.33 20.58
C THR A 53 -21.58 -13.36 20.66
N GLU A 54 -20.36 -13.89 20.89
CA GLU A 54 -19.17 -13.07 20.94
C GLU A 54 -18.83 -12.49 19.57
N PRO A 55 -18.51 -11.20 19.52
CA PRO A 55 -18.12 -10.53 18.27
C PRO A 55 -16.90 -11.21 17.62
N VAL A 56 -16.89 -11.25 16.28
CA VAL A 56 -15.69 -11.59 15.52
C VAL A 56 -14.79 -10.36 15.52
N GLN A 57 -13.64 -10.46 16.19
CA GLN A 57 -12.68 -9.35 16.28
C GLN A 57 -11.81 -9.31 15.02
N VAL A 58 -11.71 -8.14 14.41
CA VAL A 58 -10.84 -7.88 13.26
C VAL A 58 -9.88 -6.75 13.62
N SER A 59 -8.62 -7.08 13.81
CA SER A 59 -7.56 -6.10 14.05
C SER A 59 -6.83 -5.77 12.75
N ILE A 60 -6.68 -4.50 12.45
CA ILE A 60 -6.07 -4.03 11.20
C ILE A 60 -4.98 -3.02 11.53
N VAL A 61 -3.80 -3.20 10.96
CA VAL A 61 -2.78 -2.16 10.89
C VAL A 61 -2.93 -1.43 9.57
N ALA A 62 -3.01 -0.10 9.60
CA ALA A 62 -3.16 0.73 8.40
C ALA A 62 -2.02 1.74 8.30
N ALA A 63 -1.56 2.00 7.07
CA ALA A 63 -0.61 3.08 6.78
C ALA A 63 -1.17 4.42 7.30
N LEU A 64 -0.29 5.25 7.88
CA LEU A 64 -0.67 6.52 8.49
C LEU A 64 -1.44 7.43 7.53
N SER A 65 -1.03 7.44 6.26
CA SER A 65 -1.64 8.27 5.21
C SER A 65 -3.08 7.89 4.85
N VAL A 66 -3.54 6.69 5.17
CA VAL A 66 -4.90 6.19 4.88
C VAL A 66 -5.70 5.91 6.16
N GLU A 67 -5.03 5.85 7.31
CA GLU A 67 -5.63 5.53 8.60
C GLU A 67 -6.81 6.44 8.97
N PRO A 68 -6.79 7.78 8.78
CA PRO A 68 -7.92 8.62 9.16
C PRO A 68 -9.22 8.24 8.45
N TRP A 69 -9.17 7.93 7.16
CA TRP A 69 -10.33 7.48 6.39
C TRP A 69 -10.76 6.07 6.81
N VAL A 70 -9.83 5.11 6.87
CA VAL A 70 -10.11 3.72 7.24
C VAL A 70 -10.62 3.64 8.68
N GLY A 71 -10.06 4.44 9.58
CA GLY A 71 -10.50 4.51 10.99
C GLY A 71 -11.91 5.08 11.15
N ALA A 72 -12.27 6.12 10.37
CA ALA A 72 -13.62 6.64 10.32
C ALA A 72 -14.61 5.60 9.76
N ALA A 73 -14.23 4.91 8.67
CA ALA A 73 -15.02 3.84 8.08
C ALA A 73 -15.23 2.67 9.07
N ALA A 74 -14.21 2.28 9.83
CA ALA A 74 -14.33 1.23 10.85
C ALA A 74 -15.29 1.60 11.98
N LYS A 75 -15.27 2.85 12.44
CA LYS A 75 -16.23 3.35 13.44
C LYS A 75 -17.67 3.28 12.91
N GLN A 76 -17.88 3.69 11.66
CA GLN A 76 -19.18 3.64 11.03
C GLN A 76 -19.65 2.20 10.83
N PHE A 77 -18.80 1.31 10.29
CA PHE A 77 -19.06 -0.11 10.12
C PHE A 77 -19.49 -0.79 11.43
N ASN A 78 -18.78 -0.51 12.52
CA ASN A 78 -19.11 -1.03 13.84
C ASN A 78 -20.47 -0.50 14.35
N THR A 79 -20.79 0.77 14.07
CA THR A 79 -22.07 1.38 14.47
C THR A 79 -23.24 0.83 13.68
N GLU A 80 -23.06 0.51 12.41
CA GLU A 80 -24.07 -0.11 11.54
C GLU A 80 -24.39 -1.56 11.91
N GLY A 81 -23.54 -2.20 12.71
CA GLY A 81 -23.81 -3.53 13.29
C GLY A 81 -23.70 -4.67 12.29
N HIS A 82 -22.70 -4.63 11.41
CA HIS A 82 -22.42 -5.71 10.47
C HIS A 82 -22.12 -7.04 11.19
N SER A 83 -22.53 -8.15 10.57
CA SER A 83 -22.40 -9.48 11.18
C SER A 83 -21.97 -10.55 10.16
N LEU A 84 -21.30 -11.59 10.65
CA LEU A 84 -20.95 -12.81 9.91
C LEU A 84 -21.56 -14.01 10.61
N ASP A 85 -22.40 -14.77 9.91
CA ASP A 85 -23.09 -15.95 10.46
C ASP A 85 -23.86 -15.67 11.78
N GLY A 86 -24.48 -14.48 11.88
CA GLY A 86 -25.21 -14.02 13.06
C GLY A 86 -24.33 -13.52 14.22
N ARG A 87 -23.01 -13.50 14.07
CA ARG A 87 -22.07 -12.93 15.04
C ARG A 87 -21.72 -11.49 14.63
N PRO A 88 -21.81 -10.51 15.52
CA PRO A 88 -21.37 -9.15 15.22
C PRO A 88 -19.90 -9.12 14.81
N ILE A 89 -19.52 -8.24 13.87
CA ILE A 89 -18.13 -7.96 13.53
C ILE A 89 -17.70 -6.69 14.24
N GLN A 90 -16.52 -6.73 14.84
CA GLN A 90 -15.89 -5.58 15.49
C GLN A 90 -14.53 -5.32 14.89
N VAL A 91 -14.36 -4.19 14.20
CA VAL A 91 -13.13 -3.78 13.54
C VAL A 91 -12.38 -2.77 14.40
N SER A 92 -11.09 -2.99 14.60
CA SER A 92 -10.17 -2.04 15.23
C SER A 92 -9.01 -1.69 14.31
N ILE A 93 -8.67 -0.40 14.24
CA ILE A 93 -7.60 0.12 13.37
C ILE A 93 -6.47 0.67 14.24
N VAL A 94 -5.23 0.34 13.85
CA VAL A 94 -4.01 0.92 14.42
C VAL A 94 -3.19 1.53 13.29
N GLY A 95 -2.95 2.83 13.34
CA GLY A 95 -2.08 3.53 12.37
C GLY A 95 -0.60 3.19 12.60
N MET A 96 0.11 2.86 11.52
CA MET A 96 1.55 2.62 11.55
C MET A 96 2.18 2.89 10.18
N ASP A 97 3.38 3.51 10.17
CA ASP A 97 4.16 3.64 8.93
C ASP A 97 4.48 2.27 8.34
N GLY A 98 4.41 2.16 7.00
CA GLY A 98 4.55 0.89 6.30
C GLY A 98 5.91 0.22 6.49
N LEU A 99 7.01 1.00 6.54
CA LEU A 99 8.35 0.46 6.81
C LEU A 99 8.48 -0.02 8.26
N ALA A 100 7.89 0.71 9.21
CA ALA A 100 7.86 0.30 10.62
C ALA A 100 7.06 -1.00 10.79
N ALA A 101 5.89 -1.10 10.15
CA ALA A 101 5.07 -2.30 10.14
C ALA A 101 5.82 -3.49 9.51
N MET A 102 6.41 -3.29 8.32
CA MET A 102 7.23 -4.30 7.64
C MET A 102 8.32 -4.84 8.57
N GLY A 103 9.10 -3.96 9.21
CA GLY A 103 10.16 -4.36 10.12
C GLY A 103 9.65 -5.15 11.32
N ARG A 104 8.49 -4.81 11.88
CA ARG A 104 7.86 -5.57 12.98
C ARG A 104 7.34 -6.94 12.53
N TYR A 105 6.75 -7.03 11.33
CA TYR A 105 6.38 -8.32 10.76
C TYR A 105 7.60 -9.24 10.58
N GLU A 106 8.68 -8.73 10.00
CA GLU A 106 9.91 -9.48 9.76
C GLU A 106 10.58 -10.00 11.04
N ARG A 107 10.52 -9.21 12.13
CA ARG A 107 11.03 -9.59 13.47
C ARG A 107 10.00 -10.33 14.33
N GLU A 108 8.80 -10.57 13.80
CA GLU A 108 7.68 -11.20 14.53
C GLU A 108 7.27 -10.45 15.81
N GLU A 109 7.47 -9.13 15.83
CA GLU A 109 7.10 -8.24 16.95
C GLU A 109 5.62 -7.82 16.92
N MET A 110 4.86 -8.26 15.91
CA MET A 110 3.43 -7.99 15.75
C MET A 110 2.53 -9.06 16.35
N LYS A 111 3.08 -10.03 17.09
CA LYS A 111 2.27 -11.14 17.66
C LYS A 111 1.40 -10.68 18.85
N PRO A 112 0.09 -11.06 18.89
CA PRO A 112 -0.61 -11.77 17.85
C PRO A 112 -0.70 -10.94 16.56
N PHE A 113 -0.47 -11.59 15.40
CA PHE A 113 -0.51 -10.87 14.12
C PHE A 113 -1.89 -10.26 13.87
N PRO A 114 -1.98 -9.03 13.36
CA PRO A 114 -3.26 -8.43 12.98
C PRO A 114 -3.96 -9.28 11.93
N THR A 115 -5.29 -9.28 11.94
CA THR A 115 -6.12 -10.00 10.97
C THR A 115 -5.84 -9.52 9.54
N ALA A 116 -5.61 -8.20 9.39
CA ALA A 116 -5.29 -7.59 8.10
C ALA A 116 -4.26 -6.47 8.25
N TRP A 117 -3.64 -6.14 7.13
CA TRP A 117 -2.70 -5.03 6.98
C TRP A 117 -3.04 -4.23 5.72
N ILE A 118 -2.99 -2.90 5.83
CA ILE A 118 -3.15 -1.95 4.74
C ILE A 118 -1.86 -1.14 4.67
N PRO A 119 -0.80 -1.63 4.02
CA PRO A 119 0.44 -0.87 3.82
C PRO A 119 0.25 0.25 2.80
N ASP A 120 1.24 1.13 2.69
CA ASP A 120 1.24 2.21 1.70
C ASP A 120 1.28 1.69 0.27
N SER A 121 1.95 0.56 0.03
CA SER A 121 2.11 -0.01 -1.30
C SER A 121 2.25 -1.52 -1.24
N ARG A 122 1.83 -2.17 -2.32
CA ARG A 122 1.94 -3.62 -2.52
C ARG A 122 3.39 -4.13 -2.48
N TYR A 123 4.41 -3.32 -2.82
CA TYR A 123 5.78 -3.79 -2.74
C TYR A 123 6.20 -4.10 -1.29
N LEU A 124 5.62 -3.44 -0.28
CA LEU A 124 5.85 -3.81 1.12
C LEU A 124 5.27 -5.19 1.44
N VAL A 125 4.13 -5.54 0.83
CA VAL A 125 3.53 -6.88 0.93
C VAL A 125 4.49 -7.94 0.38
N GLU A 126 5.05 -7.70 -0.80
CA GLU A 126 6.01 -8.59 -1.44
C GLU A 126 7.29 -8.77 -0.60
N LEU A 127 7.77 -7.70 0.03
CA LEU A 127 8.95 -7.76 0.90
C LEU A 127 8.70 -8.62 2.15
N VAL A 128 7.54 -8.47 2.79
CA VAL A 128 7.14 -9.31 3.92
C VAL A 128 6.97 -10.76 3.47
N ASN A 129 6.29 -10.99 2.34
CA ASN A 129 6.14 -12.32 1.77
C ASN A 129 7.49 -12.99 1.49
N ALA A 130 8.45 -12.27 0.90
CA ALA A 130 9.78 -12.81 0.64
C ALA A 130 10.47 -13.30 1.94
N THR A 131 10.34 -12.55 3.02
CA THR A 131 10.89 -12.93 4.33
C THR A 131 10.21 -14.19 4.90
N PHE A 132 8.87 -14.23 4.87
CA PHE A 132 8.12 -15.38 5.39
C PHE A 132 8.21 -16.61 4.49
N LYS A 133 8.30 -16.45 3.17
CA LYS A 133 8.55 -17.54 2.24
C LYS A 133 9.87 -18.23 2.51
N ALA A 134 10.91 -17.46 2.86
CA ALA A 134 12.20 -18.03 3.29
C ALA A 134 12.09 -18.78 4.63
N LYS A 135 11.24 -18.33 5.57
CA LYS A 135 11.05 -18.94 6.89
C LYS A 135 10.07 -20.13 6.89
N LEU A 136 8.93 -19.99 6.19
CA LEU A 136 7.77 -20.88 6.28
C LEU A 136 7.50 -21.67 5.00
N GLY A 137 8.23 -21.40 3.90
CA GLY A 137 8.01 -22.00 2.58
C GLY A 137 6.74 -21.53 1.85
N ARG A 138 6.05 -20.49 2.36
CA ARG A 138 4.81 -19.95 1.78
C ARG A 138 4.67 -18.47 2.03
N ASP A 139 3.86 -17.84 1.19
CA ASP A 139 3.42 -16.45 1.40
C ASP A 139 2.44 -16.36 2.57
N VAL A 140 2.42 -15.23 3.26
CA VAL A 140 1.53 -14.92 4.39
C VAL A 140 0.47 -13.89 4.03
N PHE A 141 0.65 -13.16 2.93
CA PHE A 141 -0.33 -12.31 2.27
C PHE A 141 -0.49 -12.80 0.84
N LEU A 142 -1.71 -13.15 0.43
CA LEU A 142 -1.93 -13.73 -0.88
C LEU A 142 -2.02 -12.65 -1.96
N THR A 143 -1.50 -12.96 -3.14
CA THR A 143 -1.59 -12.12 -4.35
C THR A 143 -2.69 -12.59 -5.30
N ASP A 144 -3.23 -13.79 -5.06
CA ASP A 144 -4.34 -14.38 -5.81
C ASP A 144 -5.38 -15.02 -4.88
N GLY A 145 -6.47 -15.53 -5.45
CA GLY A 145 -7.54 -16.19 -4.70
C GLY A 145 -8.47 -15.22 -3.96
N GLU A 146 -9.22 -15.77 -3.00
CA GLU A 146 -10.25 -15.05 -2.26
C GLU A 146 -9.66 -13.97 -1.34
N TYR A 147 -8.61 -14.30 -0.61
CA TYR A 147 -7.93 -13.40 0.33
C TYR A 147 -6.77 -12.62 -0.31
N ARG A 148 -6.79 -12.44 -1.64
CA ARG A 148 -5.73 -11.70 -2.33
C ARG A 148 -5.70 -10.24 -1.91
N ALA A 149 -4.52 -9.66 -1.89
CA ALA A 149 -4.32 -8.23 -1.71
C ALA A 149 -5.06 -7.42 -2.80
N ARG A 150 -5.91 -6.47 -2.39
CA ARG A 150 -6.64 -5.59 -3.30
C ARG A 150 -6.42 -4.14 -2.92
N PRO A 151 -6.13 -3.25 -3.89
CA PRO A 151 -6.12 -1.81 -3.64
C PRO A 151 -7.46 -1.35 -3.10
N ILE A 152 -7.46 -0.51 -2.07
CA ILE A 152 -8.67 0.13 -1.55
C ILE A 152 -8.75 1.62 -1.86
N ALA A 153 -7.64 2.25 -2.13
CA ALA A 153 -7.52 3.65 -2.56
C ALA A 153 -6.17 3.86 -3.23
N ILE A 154 -5.97 4.99 -3.89
CA ILE A 154 -4.70 5.38 -4.50
C ILE A 154 -4.35 6.80 -4.09
N SER A 155 -3.06 7.07 -3.80
CA SER A 155 -2.48 8.40 -3.75
C SER A 155 -1.25 8.44 -4.64
N LEU A 156 -1.07 9.53 -5.39
CA LEU A 156 0.12 9.73 -6.22
C LEU A 156 1.21 10.43 -5.41
N PHE A 157 2.45 10.17 -5.75
CA PHE A 157 3.59 10.89 -5.17
C PHE A 157 3.90 12.08 -6.06
N ALA A 158 3.48 13.28 -5.63
CA ALA A 158 3.49 14.50 -6.41
C ALA A 158 4.34 15.60 -5.74
N TRP A 159 4.85 16.53 -6.51
CA TRP A 159 5.50 17.72 -5.99
C TRP A 159 4.47 18.65 -5.37
N GLY A 160 4.72 19.09 -4.14
CA GLY A 160 4.04 20.19 -3.46
C GLY A 160 5.07 21.27 -3.12
N ILE A 161 5.05 22.39 -3.82
CA ILE A 161 6.01 23.48 -3.68
C ILE A 161 5.25 24.78 -3.51
N TYR A 162 5.68 25.66 -2.62
CA TYR A 162 5.06 26.98 -2.47
C TYR A 162 5.03 27.73 -3.80
N GLN A 163 3.89 28.35 -4.13
CA GLN A 163 3.63 28.95 -5.43
C GLN A 163 4.76 29.89 -5.87
N SER A 164 5.21 30.79 -5.00
CA SER A 164 6.28 31.73 -5.32
C SER A 164 7.61 31.04 -5.67
N ARG A 165 7.91 29.92 -5.04
CA ARG A 165 9.11 29.09 -5.30
C ARG A 165 8.96 28.32 -6.60
N ALA A 166 7.80 27.71 -6.82
CA ALA A 166 7.48 26.99 -8.05
C ALA A 166 7.56 27.89 -9.28
N ASP A 167 7.08 29.14 -9.18
CA ASP A 167 7.14 30.11 -10.26
C ASP A 167 8.58 30.49 -10.63
N VAL A 168 9.46 30.64 -9.64
CA VAL A 168 10.90 30.89 -9.88
C VAL A 168 11.56 29.70 -10.53
N LEU A 169 11.31 28.47 -10.03
CA LEU A 169 11.87 27.25 -10.61
C LEU A 169 11.40 27.07 -12.07
N ALA A 170 10.11 27.21 -12.32
CA ALA A 170 9.55 27.10 -13.67
C ALA A 170 10.11 28.15 -14.63
N LYS A 171 10.26 29.40 -14.17
CA LYS A 171 10.85 30.47 -14.97
C LYS A 171 12.32 30.25 -15.30
N ASN A 172 13.11 29.73 -14.35
CA ASN A 172 14.55 29.55 -14.51
C ASN A 172 14.89 28.25 -15.27
N TYR A 173 14.16 27.15 -14.99
CA TYR A 173 14.47 25.80 -15.50
C TYR A 173 13.45 25.26 -16.51
N GLY A 174 12.29 25.92 -16.67
CA GLY A 174 11.20 25.47 -17.54
C GLY A 174 10.30 24.41 -16.93
N GLU A 175 10.82 23.56 -16.06
CA GLU A 175 10.10 22.48 -15.39
C GLU A 175 10.57 22.28 -13.95
N VAL A 176 9.80 21.54 -13.17
CA VAL A 176 10.17 21.14 -11.81
C VAL A 176 10.25 19.61 -11.76
N ASN A 177 11.45 19.12 -11.54
CA ASN A 177 11.77 17.71 -11.42
C ASN A 177 13.00 17.53 -10.50
N TRP A 178 13.41 16.30 -10.22
CA TRP A 178 14.53 16.05 -9.32
C TRP A 178 15.85 16.65 -9.79
N ARG A 179 16.07 16.78 -11.10
CA ARG A 179 17.29 17.40 -11.65
C ARG A 179 17.31 18.91 -11.41
N THR A 180 16.19 19.58 -11.71
CA THR A 180 16.08 21.05 -11.50
C THR A 180 16.04 21.41 -10.03
N ILE A 181 15.47 20.56 -9.18
CA ILE A 181 15.54 20.69 -7.72
C ILE A 181 16.97 20.53 -7.21
N HIS A 182 17.73 19.55 -7.75
CA HIS A 182 19.14 19.43 -7.42
C HIS A 182 19.94 20.69 -7.78
N ASP A 183 19.75 21.22 -9.00
CA ASP A 183 20.43 22.43 -9.46
C ASP A 183 20.09 23.63 -8.55
N ALA A 184 18.84 23.75 -8.11
CA ALA A 184 18.42 24.77 -7.14
C ALA A 184 19.06 24.53 -5.75
N ALA A 185 19.15 23.29 -5.31
CA ALA A 185 19.71 22.91 -4.00
C ALA A 185 21.21 23.24 -3.88
N ILE A 186 21.96 23.09 -4.98
CA ILE A 186 23.41 23.34 -5.01
C ILE A 186 23.79 24.74 -5.48
N ALA A 187 22.83 25.62 -5.80
CA ALA A 187 23.10 26.97 -6.25
C ALA A 187 23.91 27.75 -5.19
N PRO A 188 25.13 28.28 -5.52
CA PRO A 188 26.05 28.81 -4.51
C PRO A 188 25.50 30.00 -3.72
N GLY A 189 24.67 30.85 -4.32
CA GLY A 189 23.98 31.98 -3.67
C GLY A 189 22.52 31.69 -3.36
N GLY A 190 22.12 30.42 -3.41
CA GLY A 190 20.75 29.97 -3.14
C GLY A 190 19.72 30.56 -4.09
N TRP A 191 18.55 30.90 -3.58
CA TRP A 191 17.45 31.43 -4.35
C TRP A 191 17.79 32.67 -5.20
N ARG A 192 18.70 33.51 -4.71
CA ARG A 192 19.15 34.72 -5.45
C ARG A 192 19.78 34.36 -6.80
N ASP A 193 20.57 33.29 -6.86
CA ASP A 193 21.31 32.94 -8.07
C ASP A 193 20.39 32.32 -9.15
N ILE A 194 19.23 31.83 -8.76
CA ILE A 194 18.22 31.26 -9.66
C ILE A 194 17.02 32.18 -9.89
N GLY A 195 17.16 33.48 -9.57
CA GLY A 195 16.15 34.50 -9.85
C GLY A 195 15.06 34.67 -8.79
N GLY A 196 15.22 34.02 -7.63
CA GLY A 196 14.40 34.22 -6.45
C GLY A 196 14.85 35.37 -5.57
N LYS A 197 14.17 35.56 -4.43
CA LYS A 197 14.54 36.61 -3.48
C LYS A 197 15.71 36.15 -2.60
N GLY A 198 16.70 37.00 -2.39
CA GLY A 198 17.89 36.69 -1.58
C GLY A 198 17.55 36.39 -0.12
N GLU A 199 16.47 36.96 0.43
CA GLU A 199 15.96 36.73 1.76
C GLU A 199 15.44 35.29 2.00
N TRP A 200 15.15 34.53 0.93
CA TRP A 200 14.74 33.14 1.03
C TRP A 200 15.90 32.19 1.39
N GLY A 201 17.15 32.66 1.23
CA GLY A 201 18.35 31.87 1.53
C GLY A 201 18.60 30.76 0.51
N TYR A 202 18.86 29.55 1.00
CA TYR A 202 19.05 28.36 0.18
C TYR A 202 17.75 27.59 0.02
N PHE A 203 17.67 26.79 -1.06
CA PHE A 203 16.55 25.87 -1.27
C PHE A 203 16.50 24.82 -0.14
N LYS A 204 15.34 24.64 0.46
CA LYS A 204 15.08 23.66 1.52
C LYS A 204 14.15 22.58 1.02
N LEU A 205 14.69 21.42 0.71
CA LEU A 205 13.93 20.28 0.28
C LEU A 205 13.20 19.62 1.47
N ILE A 206 11.97 19.21 1.27
CA ILE A 206 11.20 18.41 2.21
C ILE A 206 11.23 16.95 1.79
N VAL A 207 11.92 16.13 2.59
CA VAL A 207 11.94 14.67 2.50
C VAL A 207 11.87 14.11 3.91
N PRO A 208 10.87 13.30 4.23
CA PRO A 208 10.81 12.61 5.53
C PRO A 208 12.00 11.66 5.72
N HIS A 209 12.29 11.32 6.96
CA HIS A 209 13.37 10.37 7.29
C HIS A 209 13.07 8.99 6.68
N PRO A 210 13.89 8.45 5.77
CA PRO A 210 13.59 7.24 5.00
C PRO A 210 13.44 5.95 5.82
N ARG A 211 13.96 5.95 7.06
CA ARG A 211 13.80 4.84 8.01
C ARG A 211 12.52 4.92 8.83
N LYS A 212 11.84 6.06 8.81
CA LYS A 212 10.67 6.34 9.66
C LYS A 212 9.41 6.62 8.86
N ASN A 213 9.54 6.91 7.58
CA ASN A 213 8.42 7.23 6.71
C ASN A 213 8.72 6.75 5.29
N ILE A 214 7.78 6.01 4.71
CA ILE A 214 7.91 5.45 3.35
C ILE A 214 8.12 6.53 2.30
N GLY A 215 7.56 7.74 2.49
CA GLY A 215 7.74 8.87 1.59
C GLY A 215 9.20 9.27 1.41
N GLY A 216 10.03 9.15 2.45
CA GLY A 216 11.46 9.41 2.33
C GLY A 216 12.20 8.40 1.44
N LEU A 217 11.84 7.13 1.54
CA LEU A 217 12.37 6.09 0.66
C LEU A 217 11.86 6.24 -0.77
N ALA A 218 10.56 6.54 -0.92
CA ALA A 218 9.94 6.80 -2.22
C ALA A 218 10.58 8.00 -2.93
N ALA A 219 10.97 9.05 -2.19
CA ALA A 219 11.68 10.19 -2.73
C ALA A 219 13.03 9.80 -3.34
N MET A 220 13.82 8.95 -2.66
CA MET A 220 15.10 8.47 -3.20
C MET A 220 14.93 7.58 -4.44
N VAL A 221 13.89 6.74 -4.47
CA VAL A 221 13.55 5.90 -5.63
C VAL A 221 13.10 6.79 -6.80
N SER A 222 12.23 7.76 -6.56
CA SER A 222 11.76 8.70 -7.57
C SER A 222 12.90 9.56 -8.13
N ALA A 223 13.80 10.03 -7.26
CA ALA A 223 15.00 10.76 -7.67
C ALA A 223 15.90 9.92 -8.59
N ALA A 224 16.08 8.62 -8.28
CA ALA A 224 16.82 7.71 -9.15
C ALA A 224 16.11 7.53 -10.51
N GLY A 225 14.79 7.41 -10.52
CA GLY A 225 13.98 7.30 -11.75
C GLY A 225 14.22 8.46 -12.70
N GLU A 226 14.18 9.68 -12.19
CA GLU A 226 14.44 10.89 -13.01
C GLU A 226 15.92 11.08 -13.35
N TYR A 227 16.84 10.72 -12.44
CA TYR A 227 18.28 10.77 -12.74
C TYR A 227 18.66 9.88 -13.91
N TYR A 228 18.13 8.67 -13.98
CA TYR A 228 18.39 7.71 -15.06
C TYR A 228 17.41 7.79 -16.22
N ASP A 229 16.39 8.61 -16.12
CA ASP A 229 15.29 8.75 -17.10
C ASP A 229 14.60 7.40 -17.41
N LYS A 230 14.28 6.61 -16.38
CA LYS A 230 13.62 5.32 -16.52
C LYS A 230 12.73 4.97 -15.31
N PRO A 231 11.64 4.20 -15.49
CA PRO A 231 10.72 3.83 -14.40
C PRO A 231 11.19 2.60 -13.59
N ASP A 232 12.22 1.91 -14.03
CA ASP A 232 12.71 0.64 -13.46
C ASP A 232 14.14 0.82 -12.96
N ILE A 233 14.30 0.81 -11.63
CA ILE A 233 15.59 1.09 -10.98
C ILE A 233 16.18 -0.19 -10.41
N SER A 234 17.45 -0.44 -10.73
CA SER A 234 18.22 -1.59 -10.26
C SER A 234 19.19 -1.22 -9.12
N VAL A 235 19.74 -2.24 -8.46
CA VAL A 235 20.82 -2.06 -7.46
C VAL A 235 22.03 -1.38 -8.07
N ASP A 236 22.41 -1.77 -9.30
CA ASP A 236 23.55 -1.16 -9.99
C ASP A 236 23.36 0.35 -10.20
N ASP A 237 22.13 0.80 -10.44
CA ASP A 237 21.85 2.24 -10.59
C ASP A 237 22.10 2.98 -9.27
N VAL A 238 21.55 2.50 -8.17
CA VAL A 238 21.61 3.21 -6.88
C VAL A 238 22.96 3.08 -6.17
N THR A 239 23.85 2.20 -6.65
CA THR A 239 25.19 2.01 -6.09
C THR A 239 26.28 2.72 -6.88
N LYS A 240 25.98 3.34 -8.04
CA LYS A 240 26.94 4.11 -8.82
C LYS A 240 27.41 5.35 -8.05
N PRO A 241 28.73 5.58 -7.98
CA PRO A 241 29.31 6.71 -7.22
C PRO A 241 28.77 8.08 -7.67
N GLU A 242 28.55 8.27 -8.97
CA GLU A 242 28.06 9.52 -9.56
C GLU A 242 26.64 9.84 -9.08
N PHE A 243 25.76 8.82 -9.09
CA PHE A 243 24.40 8.96 -8.56
C PHE A 243 24.42 9.22 -7.05
N GLN A 244 25.23 8.47 -6.30
CA GLN A 244 25.33 8.64 -4.85
C GLN A 244 25.85 10.03 -4.46
N LYS A 245 26.81 10.58 -5.22
CA LYS A 245 27.28 11.94 -5.03
C LYS A 245 26.16 12.95 -5.28
N TRP A 246 25.47 12.83 -6.41
CA TRP A 246 24.35 13.69 -6.78
C TRP A 246 23.21 13.60 -5.74
N LEU A 247 22.86 12.39 -5.30
CA LEU A 247 21.84 12.17 -4.27
C LEU A 247 22.27 12.78 -2.92
N LYS A 248 23.55 12.73 -2.57
CA LYS A 248 24.08 13.35 -1.34
C LYS A 248 23.95 14.87 -1.36
N GLU A 249 24.25 15.50 -2.47
CA GLU A 249 24.07 16.94 -2.66
C GLU A 249 22.60 17.32 -2.51
N LEU A 250 21.70 16.57 -3.14
CA LEU A 250 20.27 16.77 -3.08
C LEU A 250 19.72 16.59 -1.64
N MET A 251 20.05 15.47 -0.99
CA MET A 251 19.58 15.17 0.37
C MET A 251 20.20 16.11 1.42
N GLY A 252 21.36 16.73 1.12
CA GLY A 252 21.98 17.76 1.94
C GLY A 252 21.18 19.06 2.01
N SER A 253 20.23 19.29 1.11
CA SER A 253 19.32 20.45 1.14
C SER A 253 18.13 20.26 2.08
N VAL A 254 17.94 19.09 2.66
CA VAL A 254 16.96 18.83 3.71
C VAL A 254 17.47 19.37 5.02
N SER A 255 16.79 20.40 5.57
CA SER A 255 17.28 21.10 6.77
C SER A 255 17.23 20.24 8.02
N ASP A 256 16.19 19.41 8.17
CA ASP A 256 15.98 18.56 9.35
C ASP A 256 15.06 17.39 9.02
N TYR A 257 15.62 16.20 9.09
CA TYR A 257 14.87 14.94 8.93
C TYR A 257 14.04 14.56 10.16
N SER A 258 14.31 15.15 11.32
CA SER A 258 13.66 14.80 12.57
C SER A 258 12.37 15.60 12.83
N SER A 259 12.25 16.78 12.23
CA SER A 259 11.11 17.68 12.41
C SER A 259 9.90 17.30 11.56
N LEU A 260 10.11 16.54 10.48
CA LEU A 260 9.03 16.08 9.61
C LEU A 260 8.34 14.88 10.24
N GLY A 261 7.08 15.06 10.65
CA GLY A 261 6.24 14.02 11.21
C GLY A 261 5.75 13.00 10.16
N ALA A 262 4.68 12.30 10.53
CA ALA A 262 4.03 11.33 9.65
C ALA A 262 3.36 11.97 8.42
N TYR A 263 3.02 13.26 8.52
CA TYR A 263 2.28 14.03 7.53
C TYR A 263 3.07 15.27 7.10
N PRO A 264 3.99 15.14 6.13
CA PRO A 264 4.83 16.27 5.70
C PRO A 264 4.05 17.43 5.07
N GLY A 265 2.89 17.16 4.42
CA GLY A 265 1.99 18.20 3.91
C GLY A 265 1.37 19.04 5.03
N GLU A 266 1.02 18.40 6.16
CA GLU A 266 0.59 19.11 7.36
C GLU A 266 1.71 19.99 7.92
N ASN A 267 2.95 19.50 7.95
CA ASN A 267 4.10 20.30 8.38
C ASN A 267 4.29 21.55 7.51
N LEU A 268 4.11 21.45 6.19
CA LEU A 268 4.08 22.62 5.30
C LEU A 268 2.99 23.61 5.70
N ALA A 269 1.77 23.15 5.95
CA ALA A 269 0.67 24.01 6.32
C ALA A 269 0.85 24.67 7.71
N LEU A 270 1.48 23.96 8.66
CA LEU A 270 1.68 24.46 10.03
C LEU A 270 2.90 25.39 10.16
N PHE A 271 4.05 25.00 9.61
CA PHE A 271 5.34 25.64 9.86
C PHE A 271 5.87 26.45 8.68
N GLY A 272 5.22 26.36 7.51
CA GLY A 272 5.56 27.17 6.36
C GLY A 272 6.99 26.98 5.87
N TYR A 273 7.62 28.08 5.50
CA TYR A 273 9.00 28.09 5.00
C TYR A 273 10.06 27.63 6.01
N SER A 274 9.70 27.51 7.29
CA SER A 274 10.62 26.90 8.27
C SER A 274 10.68 25.39 8.14
N ALA A 275 9.60 24.73 7.69
CA ALA A 275 9.63 23.32 7.33
C ALA A 275 10.44 23.08 6.03
N GLY A 276 10.25 23.95 5.03
CA GLY A 276 10.97 23.91 3.75
C GLY A 276 10.23 24.66 2.64
N ASP A 277 10.80 24.63 1.44
CA ASP A 277 10.20 25.27 0.26
C ASP A 277 9.23 24.34 -0.50
N GLY A 278 9.38 23.04 -0.34
CA GLY A 278 8.55 22.00 -0.93
C GLY A 278 9.28 20.66 -1.07
N GLY A 279 8.54 19.66 -1.50
CA GLY A 279 9.04 18.32 -1.71
C GLY A 279 8.09 17.44 -2.53
N GLN A 280 8.52 16.23 -2.86
CA GLN A 280 7.64 15.24 -3.44
C GLN A 280 6.99 14.44 -2.31
N LEU A 281 5.68 14.52 -2.21
CA LEU A 281 4.88 14.03 -1.09
C LEU A 281 3.63 13.31 -1.62
N LEU A 282 2.89 12.67 -0.72
CA LEU A 282 1.60 12.08 -1.07
C LEU A 282 0.60 13.16 -1.47
N GLU A 283 -0.02 13.00 -2.64
CA GLU A 283 -1.05 13.90 -3.14
C GLU A 283 -2.18 14.11 -2.13
N SER A 284 -2.64 13.04 -1.48
CA SER A 284 -3.69 13.11 -0.46
C SER A 284 -3.31 14.01 0.72
N ASP A 285 -2.08 13.91 1.22
CA ASP A 285 -1.57 14.77 2.30
C ASP A 285 -1.48 16.24 1.87
N LEU A 286 -1.02 16.49 0.63
CA LEU A 286 -0.99 17.84 0.06
C LEU A 286 -2.39 18.44 -0.08
N LEU A 287 -3.36 17.67 -0.62
CA LEU A 287 -4.71 18.15 -0.90
C LEU A 287 -5.48 18.53 0.36
N ILE A 288 -5.44 17.70 1.41
CA ILE A 288 -6.17 17.97 2.66
C ILE A 288 -5.56 19.15 3.43
N ASN A 289 -4.27 19.44 3.25
CA ASN A 289 -3.55 20.52 3.93
C ASN A 289 -3.43 21.82 3.11
N MET A 290 -3.89 21.83 1.85
CA MET A 290 -3.78 22.97 0.95
C MET A 290 -4.43 24.22 1.51
N ALA A 291 -5.64 24.14 2.05
CA ALA A 291 -6.34 25.29 2.65
C ALA A 291 -5.56 25.87 3.84
N GLY A 292 -4.97 25.02 4.66
CA GLY A 292 -4.14 25.44 5.78
C GLY A 292 -2.88 26.17 5.34
N SER A 293 -2.21 25.68 4.30
CA SER A 293 -1.06 26.33 3.68
C SER A 293 -1.43 27.69 3.08
N MET A 294 -2.48 27.74 2.27
CA MET A 294 -2.94 28.98 1.62
C MET A 294 -3.34 30.06 2.62
N ASN A 295 -4.01 29.71 3.72
CA ASN A 295 -4.49 30.69 4.70
C ASN A 295 -3.37 31.27 5.58
N ARG A 296 -2.29 30.52 5.80
CA ARG A 296 -1.19 30.93 6.71
C ARG A 296 0.02 31.49 5.97
N TRP A 297 0.26 31.01 4.77
CA TRP A 297 1.47 31.28 3.98
C TRP A 297 1.11 31.70 2.55
N GLU A 298 1.11 30.72 1.66
CA GLU A 298 0.68 30.82 0.27
C GLU A 298 0.24 29.43 -0.22
N PRO A 299 -0.51 29.32 -1.34
CA PRO A 299 -0.89 28.02 -1.87
C PRO A 299 0.32 27.21 -2.34
N LEU A 300 0.22 25.91 -2.25
CA LEU A 300 1.17 25.00 -2.89
C LEU A 300 0.83 24.86 -4.37
N ARG A 301 1.84 24.75 -5.21
CA ARG A 301 1.72 24.28 -6.58
C ARG A 301 1.93 22.79 -6.62
N ILE A 302 0.95 22.05 -7.18
CA ILE A 302 1.02 20.61 -7.35
C ILE A 302 1.51 20.32 -8.76
N LEU A 303 2.56 19.45 -8.86
CA LEU A 303 3.16 19.08 -10.13
C LEU A 303 3.42 17.57 -10.12
N TYR A 304 3.08 16.91 -11.23
CA TYR A 304 3.24 15.47 -11.34
C TYR A 304 4.54 15.15 -12.07
N PRO A 305 5.37 14.26 -11.50
CA PRO A 305 6.64 13.87 -12.12
C PRO A 305 6.41 13.05 -13.39
N LYS A 306 7.42 12.99 -14.26
CA LYS A 306 7.42 12.10 -15.44
C LYS A 306 7.25 10.64 -15.02
N TYR A 307 7.92 10.22 -13.95
CA TYR A 307 7.81 8.90 -13.36
C TYR A 307 7.13 9.02 -12.00
N VAL A 308 5.87 8.60 -11.92
CA VAL A 308 5.04 8.76 -10.73
C VAL A 308 4.98 7.48 -9.91
N THR A 309 5.30 7.56 -8.62
CA THR A 309 5.09 6.47 -7.67
C THR A 309 3.63 6.44 -7.23
N TRP A 310 3.04 5.25 -7.25
CA TRP A 310 1.68 5.01 -6.80
C TRP A 310 1.71 4.34 -5.43
N PHE A 311 0.93 4.89 -4.52
CA PHE A 311 0.62 4.30 -3.23
C PHE A 311 -0.78 3.72 -3.33
N ASP A 312 -0.88 2.39 -3.48
CA ASP A 312 -2.12 1.68 -3.83
C ASP A 312 -2.86 1.09 -2.62
N PHE A 313 -2.35 1.30 -1.41
CA PHE A 313 -2.95 0.90 -0.14
C PHE A 313 -3.68 -0.46 -0.23
N PRO A 314 -2.97 -1.56 -0.49
CA PRO A 314 -3.63 -2.84 -0.65
C PRO A 314 -4.17 -3.36 0.68
N PHE A 315 -5.44 -3.75 0.72
CA PHE A 315 -5.99 -4.51 1.84
C PHE A 315 -5.50 -5.94 1.77
N THR A 316 -4.76 -6.40 2.77
CA THR A 316 -4.15 -7.72 2.81
C THR A 316 -4.57 -8.48 4.05
N VAL A 317 -5.03 -9.73 3.88
CA VAL A 317 -5.44 -10.60 4.99
C VAL A 317 -4.29 -11.50 5.40
N TRP A 318 -3.99 -11.58 6.69
CA TRP A 318 -2.98 -12.49 7.24
C TRP A 318 -3.44 -13.95 7.16
N ILE A 319 -2.66 -14.80 6.48
CA ILE A 319 -2.98 -16.23 6.28
C ILE A 319 -2.22 -17.13 7.27
N GLY A 320 -1.94 -16.64 8.47
CA GLY A 320 -1.35 -17.40 9.56
C GLY A 320 -2.34 -18.39 10.19
N GLN A 321 -1.81 -19.36 10.93
CA GLN A 321 -2.64 -20.37 11.61
C GLN A 321 -3.43 -19.78 12.79
N GLU A 322 -2.91 -18.71 13.38
CA GLU A 322 -3.50 -17.97 14.51
C GLU A 322 -4.76 -17.18 14.14
N THR A 323 -4.96 -16.87 12.85
CA THR A 323 -6.15 -16.16 12.37
C THR A 323 -7.20 -17.15 11.88
N THR A 324 -8.36 -17.15 12.50
CA THR A 324 -9.47 -18.06 12.19
C THR A 324 -10.12 -17.72 10.83
N ALA A 325 -10.84 -18.69 10.26
CA ALA A 325 -11.61 -18.45 9.04
C ALA A 325 -12.68 -17.36 9.24
N ALA A 326 -13.31 -17.30 10.43
CA ALA A 326 -14.29 -16.27 10.74
C ALA A 326 -13.66 -14.86 10.73
N GLU A 327 -12.48 -14.68 11.32
CA GLU A 327 -11.78 -13.40 11.32
C GLU A 327 -11.35 -12.99 9.90
N LYS A 328 -10.86 -13.93 9.08
CA LYS A 328 -10.51 -13.66 7.68
C LYS A 328 -11.72 -13.22 6.86
N ASN A 329 -12.85 -13.93 7.00
CA ASN A 329 -14.07 -13.60 6.29
C ASN A 329 -14.68 -12.27 6.78
N ALA A 330 -14.62 -12.00 8.09
CA ALA A 330 -15.04 -10.72 8.64
C ALA A 330 -14.17 -9.55 8.13
N ALA A 331 -12.86 -9.78 7.95
CA ALA A 331 -11.98 -8.80 7.31
C ALA A 331 -12.38 -8.52 5.86
N LEU A 332 -12.79 -9.54 5.09
CA LEU A 332 -13.30 -9.35 3.73
C LEU A 332 -14.65 -8.58 3.70
N GLU A 333 -15.51 -8.75 4.69
CA GLU A 333 -16.73 -7.92 4.78
C GLU A 333 -16.39 -6.45 5.00
N PHE A 334 -15.38 -6.14 5.81
CA PHE A 334 -14.89 -4.78 5.96
C PHE A 334 -14.18 -4.26 4.69
N GLU A 335 -13.40 -5.08 3.99
CA GLU A 335 -12.84 -4.73 2.67
C GLU A 335 -13.95 -4.34 1.68
N LYS A 336 -15.02 -5.13 1.57
CA LYS A 336 -16.18 -4.81 0.72
C LYS A 336 -16.83 -3.49 1.12
N TYR A 337 -16.91 -3.23 2.41
CA TYR A 337 -17.45 -1.96 2.92
C TYR A 337 -16.60 -0.77 2.46
N LEU A 338 -15.27 -0.85 2.60
CA LEU A 338 -14.35 0.18 2.10
C LEU A 338 -14.47 0.39 0.58
N LEU A 339 -14.78 -0.67 -0.18
CA LEU A 339 -14.98 -0.62 -1.63
C LEU A 339 -16.41 -0.23 -2.05
N SER A 340 -17.31 0.04 -1.10
CA SER A 340 -18.64 0.57 -1.42
C SER A 340 -18.56 1.98 -1.99
N SER A 341 -19.53 2.38 -2.82
CA SER A 341 -19.55 3.71 -3.42
C SER A 341 -19.49 4.82 -2.37
N ALA A 342 -20.21 4.66 -1.25
CA ALA A 342 -20.22 5.65 -0.16
C ALA A 342 -18.82 5.83 0.45
N MET A 343 -18.12 4.74 0.78
CA MET A 343 -16.78 4.82 1.37
C MET A 343 -15.74 5.31 0.38
N GLN A 344 -15.87 4.98 -0.90
CA GLN A 344 -15.00 5.51 -1.95
C GLN A 344 -15.25 7.00 -2.22
N GLU A 345 -16.46 7.50 -2.01
CA GLU A 345 -16.73 8.95 -1.98
C GLU A 345 -16.03 9.64 -0.81
N GLU A 346 -16.05 9.03 0.37
CA GLU A 346 -15.30 9.55 1.52
C GLU A 346 -13.78 9.47 1.32
N ALA A 347 -13.28 8.46 0.61
CA ALA A 347 -11.88 8.41 0.18
C ALA A 347 -11.52 9.62 -0.70
N ILE A 348 -12.39 9.99 -1.68
CA ILE A 348 -12.16 11.18 -2.51
C ILE A 348 -12.17 12.46 -1.65
N ASN A 349 -13.08 12.58 -0.70
CA ASN A 349 -13.12 13.71 0.23
C ASN A 349 -11.86 13.81 1.10
N SER A 350 -11.21 12.67 1.33
CA SER A 350 -9.92 12.54 2.03
C SER A 350 -8.70 12.74 1.10
N GLY A 351 -8.89 13.22 -0.14
CA GLY A 351 -7.82 13.45 -1.11
C GLY A 351 -7.27 12.17 -1.76
N LEU A 352 -7.94 11.03 -1.58
CA LEU A 352 -7.55 9.75 -2.18
C LEU A 352 -8.28 9.52 -3.50
N ARG A 353 -7.63 8.84 -4.44
CA ARG A 353 -8.25 8.43 -5.70
C ARG A 353 -8.97 7.10 -5.53
N PRO A 354 -10.24 6.99 -6.02
CA PRO A 354 -11.01 5.76 -5.87
C PRO A 354 -10.45 4.64 -6.75
N VAL A 355 -10.68 3.40 -6.34
CA VAL A 355 -10.29 2.19 -7.10
C VAL A 355 -11.45 1.55 -7.85
N ILE A 356 -12.68 2.01 -7.62
CA ILE A 356 -13.87 1.56 -8.35
C ILE A 356 -14.10 2.45 -9.57
N GLY A 357 -14.19 1.84 -10.76
CA GLY A 357 -14.23 2.55 -12.05
C GLY A 357 -15.49 3.40 -12.31
N GLN A 358 -16.47 3.40 -11.42
CA GLN A 358 -17.72 4.17 -11.54
C GLN A 358 -17.62 5.58 -10.93
N LEU A 359 -16.62 5.83 -10.09
CA LEU A 359 -16.41 7.12 -9.44
C LEU A 359 -15.27 7.89 -10.08
N THR A 360 -15.48 9.18 -10.28
CA THR A 360 -14.45 10.10 -10.74
C THR A 360 -14.10 11.10 -9.64
N VAL A 361 -12.83 11.49 -9.57
CA VAL A 361 -12.40 12.59 -8.71
C VAL A 361 -12.83 13.95 -9.27
N ASP A 362 -13.20 14.03 -10.54
CA ASP A 362 -13.72 15.23 -11.23
C ASP A 362 -15.22 15.41 -10.93
N ARG A 363 -15.52 15.84 -9.69
CA ARG A 363 -16.89 16.08 -9.23
C ARG A 363 -16.94 17.34 -8.35
N PRO A 364 -18.07 18.06 -8.31
CA PRO A 364 -18.23 19.22 -7.43
C PRO A 364 -17.95 18.89 -5.96
N GLY A 365 -17.21 19.76 -5.28
CA GLY A 365 -16.82 19.58 -3.87
C GLY A 365 -15.61 18.65 -3.63
N SER A 366 -15.11 18.00 -4.66
CA SER A 366 -13.89 17.19 -4.57
C SER A 366 -12.66 18.08 -4.37
N PRO A 367 -11.70 17.72 -3.50
CA PRO A 367 -10.42 18.41 -3.38
C PRO A 367 -9.66 18.49 -4.72
N PHE A 368 -9.82 17.51 -5.59
CA PHE A 368 -9.21 17.48 -6.92
C PHE A 368 -9.75 18.56 -7.86
N VAL A 369 -11.01 18.94 -7.71
CA VAL A 369 -11.62 20.06 -8.45
C VAL A 369 -11.31 21.39 -7.79
N GLN A 370 -11.39 21.44 -6.46
CA GLN A 370 -11.14 22.64 -5.67
C GLN A 370 -9.75 23.24 -5.94
N TRP A 371 -8.73 22.40 -6.09
CA TRP A 371 -7.33 22.80 -6.23
C TRP A 371 -6.80 22.67 -7.65
N ARG A 372 -7.67 22.62 -8.65
CA ARG A 372 -7.27 22.51 -10.06
C ARG A 372 -6.36 23.65 -10.52
N ASP A 373 -6.67 24.87 -10.14
CA ASP A 373 -5.85 26.05 -10.47
C ASP A 373 -4.46 26.02 -9.83
N ASN A 374 -4.30 25.21 -8.79
CA ASN A 374 -3.02 24.95 -8.14
C ASN A 374 -2.23 23.79 -8.78
N GLY A 375 -2.71 23.27 -9.92
CA GLY A 375 -2.04 22.20 -10.68
C GLY A 375 -2.54 20.79 -10.42
N VAL A 376 -3.54 20.62 -9.55
CA VAL A 376 -4.14 19.30 -9.30
C VAL A 376 -4.86 18.81 -10.55
N ALA A 377 -4.49 17.61 -11.02
CA ALA A 377 -5.04 17.00 -12.22
C ALA A 377 -5.92 15.80 -11.87
N PRO A 378 -7.22 15.80 -12.20
CA PRO A 378 -8.08 14.62 -12.07
C PRO A 378 -7.53 13.42 -12.84
N ILE A 379 -6.96 13.66 -14.02
CA ILE A 379 -6.27 12.65 -14.85
C ILE A 379 -4.84 13.14 -15.09
N VAL A 380 -3.87 12.27 -14.80
CA VAL A 380 -2.44 12.57 -14.99
C VAL A 380 -1.98 11.91 -16.30
N GLU A 381 -2.03 12.66 -17.39
CA GLU A 381 -1.89 12.14 -18.75
C GLU A 381 -0.45 11.85 -19.19
N ARG A 382 0.55 12.53 -18.62
CA ARG A 382 1.94 12.50 -19.11
C ARG A 382 2.92 11.81 -18.18
N SER A 383 2.41 11.04 -17.23
CA SER A 383 3.26 10.34 -16.29
C SER A 383 3.28 8.84 -16.57
N THR A 384 4.46 8.25 -16.42
CA THR A 384 4.64 6.79 -16.43
C THR A 384 4.73 6.30 -14.99
N ALA A 385 4.02 5.24 -14.65
CA ALA A 385 4.12 4.65 -13.32
C ALA A 385 5.53 4.12 -13.08
N MET A 386 6.11 4.47 -11.94
CA MET A 386 7.34 3.83 -11.45
C MET A 386 7.05 2.34 -11.21
N ARG A 387 7.97 1.48 -11.58
CA ARG A 387 7.94 0.07 -11.18
C ARG A 387 8.31 -0.05 -9.70
N ASN A 388 7.69 -1.00 -9.03
CA ASN A 388 8.06 -1.32 -7.66
C ASN A 388 9.50 -1.82 -7.64
N PRO A 389 10.42 -1.16 -6.89
CA PRO A 389 11.81 -1.59 -6.85
C PRO A 389 11.96 -2.91 -6.09
N ASP A 390 12.95 -3.69 -6.47
CA ASP A 390 13.32 -4.90 -5.76
C ASP A 390 13.81 -4.57 -4.33
N ARG A 391 13.72 -5.56 -3.43
CA ARG A 391 14.14 -5.42 -2.03
C ARG A 391 15.58 -4.90 -1.89
N GLU A 392 16.47 -5.40 -2.72
CA GLU A 392 17.90 -5.03 -2.73
C GLU A 392 18.10 -3.55 -3.03
N VAL A 393 17.30 -2.95 -3.92
CA VAL A 393 17.31 -1.51 -4.22
C VAL A 393 16.95 -0.70 -2.99
N LEU A 394 15.86 -1.09 -2.32
CA LEU A 394 15.37 -0.40 -1.11
C LEU A 394 16.41 -0.47 0.02
N LEU A 395 16.98 -1.65 0.25
CA LEU A 395 18.00 -1.85 1.27
C LEU A 395 19.30 -1.10 0.95
N ALA A 396 19.71 -1.05 -0.32
CA ALA A 396 20.89 -0.30 -0.75
C ALA A 396 20.71 1.21 -0.50
N LEU A 397 19.56 1.79 -0.85
CA LEU A 397 19.24 3.19 -0.59
C LEU A 397 19.18 3.51 0.91
N LEU A 398 18.53 2.67 1.71
CA LEU A 398 18.45 2.85 3.16
C LEU A 398 19.84 2.78 3.81
N ARG A 399 20.68 1.79 3.42
CA ARG A 399 22.05 1.68 3.89
C ARG A 399 22.89 2.89 3.49
N TRP A 400 22.74 3.34 2.24
CA TRP A 400 23.44 4.52 1.76
C TRP A 400 23.05 5.76 2.59
N PHE A 401 21.77 5.95 2.88
CA PHE A 401 21.28 7.05 3.70
C PHE A 401 21.91 7.03 5.11
N ASP A 402 21.90 5.88 5.77
CA ASP A 402 22.49 5.73 7.11
C ASP A 402 23.99 6.11 7.14
N LEU A 403 24.73 5.75 6.08
CA LEU A 403 26.18 5.98 6.01
C LEU A 403 26.55 7.40 5.59
N ASN A 404 25.69 8.12 4.88
CA ASN A 404 26.05 9.39 4.23
C ASN A 404 25.30 10.61 4.75
N ILE A 405 24.11 10.42 5.35
CA ILE A 405 23.21 11.50 5.73
C ILE A 405 22.87 11.46 7.23
N ALA A 406 22.53 10.31 7.77
CA ALA A 406 22.03 10.15 9.15
C ALA A 406 23.11 10.23 10.26
N GLN A 407 24.30 10.72 9.94
CA GLN A 407 25.42 10.84 10.91
C GLN A 407 25.25 12.02 11.85
#